data_1177b884e5d0c840d945cf50976997d7
#
_entry.id   1177b884e5d0c840d945cf50976997d7
#
_cell.length_a   1.000
_cell.length_b   1.000
_cell.length_c   1.000
_cell.angle_alpha   90.00
_cell.angle_beta   90.00
_cell.angle_gamma   90.00
#
_symmetry.space_group_name_H-M   'P 1'
#
loop_
_entity.id
_entity.type
_entity.pdbx_description
1 polymer ?
#
loop_
_entity_poly.entity_id
_entity_poly.type
_entity_poly.pdbx_seq_one_letter_code
_entity_poly.pdbx_strand_id
1 'polypeptide(L)' 'MRKKELKLVVAFHTTADAMAMEKSCKEKGVPGRLIPVPRSISAGCGLAWCVELSERTQIQMLLNQAGIEAEALHECMV' A
#
# COMPACT_ATOMS: atom_id res chain seq x y z
N MET A 1 -13.83 19.32 0.67
CA MET A 1 -13.02 18.84 -0.47
C MET A 1 -11.68 18.32 0.01
N ARG A 2 -11.31 17.12 -0.37
CA ARG A 2 -10.03 16.57 0.03
C ARG A 2 -8.90 17.17 -0.76
N LYS A 3 -7.85 17.57 -0.05
CA LYS A 3 -6.62 18.04 -0.66
C LYS A 3 -5.77 16.83 -1.01
N LYS A 4 -5.29 16.76 -2.23
CA LYS A 4 -4.37 15.70 -2.64
C LYS A 4 -3.01 15.90 -1.98
N GLU A 5 -2.43 14.82 -1.49
CA GLU A 5 -1.13 14.82 -0.87
C GLU A 5 -0.26 13.74 -1.46
N LEU A 6 1.04 13.93 -1.43
CA LEU A 6 1.99 12.92 -1.86
C LEU A 6 2.03 11.81 -0.80
N LYS A 7 1.67 10.60 -1.21
CA LYS A 7 1.62 9.45 -0.31
C LYS A 7 2.35 8.25 -0.89
N LEU A 8 2.71 7.33 -0.02
CA LEU A 8 3.26 6.04 -0.45
C LEU A 8 2.11 5.15 -0.89
N VAL A 9 2.22 4.62 -2.10
CA VAL A 9 1.23 3.71 -2.66
C VAL A 9 1.91 2.40 -3.00
N VAL A 10 1.49 1.33 -2.34
CA VAL A 10 2.06 0.00 -2.53
C VAL A 10 1.14 -0.79 -3.45
N ALA A 11 1.64 -1.13 -4.64
CA ALA A 11 0.89 -1.92 -5.61
C ALA A 11 1.15 -3.41 -5.39
N PHE A 12 0.15 -4.23 -5.66
CA PHE A 12 0.24 -5.68 -5.45
C PHE A 12 -0.06 -6.43 -6.74
N HIS A 13 0.50 -7.65 -6.84
CA HIS A 13 0.24 -8.54 -7.98
C HIS A 13 -1.15 -9.14 -7.92
N THR A 14 -1.66 -9.43 -6.72
CA THR A 14 -2.93 -10.14 -6.53
C THR A 14 -3.77 -9.47 -5.45
N THR A 15 -5.08 -9.70 -5.52
CA THR A 15 -6.02 -9.23 -4.49
C THR A 15 -5.71 -9.89 -3.14
N ALA A 16 -5.26 -11.15 -3.16
CA ALA A 16 -4.90 -11.85 -1.93
C ALA A 16 -3.77 -11.13 -1.19
N ASP A 17 -2.76 -10.64 -1.91
CA ASP A 17 -1.66 -9.91 -1.31
C ASP A 17 -2.14 -8.57 -0.72
N ALA A 18 -3.04 -7.88 -1.43
CA ALA A 18 -3.61 -6.62 -0.95
C ALA A 18 -4.39 -6.83 0.34
N MET A 19 -5.17 -7.89 0.42
CA MET A 19 -5.94 -8.21 1.63
C MET A 19 -5.04 -8.66 2.77
N ALA A 20 -3.99 -9.40 2.48
CA ALA A 20 -2.99 -9.79 3.48
C ALA A 20 -2.30 -8.56 4.08
N MET A 21 -2.02 -7.56 3.25
CA MET A 21 -1.45 -6.30 3.69
C MET A 21 -2.39 -5.57 4.65
N GLU A 22 -3.66 -5.48 4.32
CA GLU A 22 -4.66 -4.84 5.18
C GLU A 22 -4.71 -5.54 6.55
N LYS A 23 -4.78 -6.85 6.55
CA LYS A 23 -4.83 -7.63 7.78
C LYS A 23 -3.59 -7.42 8.64
N SER A 24 -2.41 -7.50 8.03
CA SER A 24 -1.15 -7.34 8.74
C SER A 24 -1.00 -5.94 9.33
N CYS A 25 -1.43 -4.92 8.61
CA CYS A 25 -1.38 -3.55 9.11
C CYS A 25 -2.32 -3.36 10.30
N LYS A 26 -3.51 -3.94 10.25
CA LYS A 26 -4.45 -3.88 11.38
C LYS A 26 -3.88 -4.56 12.62
N GLU A 27 -3.27 -5.71 12.45
CA GLU A 27 -2.70 -6.47 13.56
C GLU A 27 -1.52 -5.75 14.21
N LYS A 28 -0.73 -5.04 13.43
CA LYS A 28 0.47 -4.34 13.92
C LYS A 28 0.23 -2.86 14.21
N GLY A 29 -0.98 -2.38 13.98
CA GLY A 29 -1.29 -0.97 14.22
C GLY A 29 -0.63 -0.02 13.24
N VAL A 30 -0.28 -0.49 12.05
CA VAL A 30 0.31 0.34 11.00
C VAL A 30 -0.81 1.08 10.26
N PRO A 31 -0.71 2.41 10.13
CA PRO A 31 -1.76 3.18 9.46
C PRO A 31 -1.80 2.92 7.95
N GLY A 32 -2.88 3.35 7.33
CA GLY A 32 -3.07 3.24 5.89
C GLY A 32 -4.42 2.64 5.56
N ARG A 33 -4.67 2.48 4.26
CA ARG A 33 -5.94 1.92 3.78
C ARG A 33 -5.77 1.38 2.37
N LEU A 34 -6.67 0.44 2.00
CA LEU A 34 -6.75 -0.02 0.63
C LEU A 34 -7.49 1.02 -0.22
N ILE A 35 -6.97 1.27 -1.41
CA ILE A 35 -7.57 2.15 -2.39
C ILE A 35 -7.55 1.48 -3.76
N PRO A 36 -8.40 1.92 -4.69
CA PRO A 36 -8.22 1.53 -6.09
C PRO A 36 -6.88 2.07 -6.59
N VAL A 37 -6.16 1.26 -7.37
CA VAL A 37 -4.86 1.69 -7.87
C VAL A 37 -5.02 2.97 -8.71
N PRO A 38 -4.18 4.01 -8.48
CA PRO A 38 -4.26 5.24 -9.28
C PRO A 38 -3.99 4.98 -10.76
N ARG A 39 -4.56 5.81 -11.63
CA ARG A 39 -4.39 5.66 -13.08
C ARG A 39 -2.95 5.73 -13.54
N SER A 40 -2.12 6.48 -12.81
CA SER A 40 -0.70 6.62 -13.13
C SER A 40 0.10 5.34 -12.84
N ILE A 41 -0.51 4.39 -12.11
CA ILE A 41 0.13 3.13 -11.74
C ILE A 41 -0.65 1.99 -12.38
N SER A 42 0.09 1.02 -12.95
CA SER A 42 -0.51 -0.21 -13.45
C SER A 42 -0.22 -1.33 -12.46
N ALA A 43 -1.26 -2.00 -11.98
CA ALA A 43 -1.11 -3.12 -11.07
C ALA A 43 -2.10 -4.22 -11.43
N GLY A 44 -1.66 -5.46 -11.28
CA GLY A 44 -2.44 -6.62 -11.69
C GLY A 44 -3.76 -6.80 -10.98
N CYS A 45 -3.83 -6.45 -9.68
CA CYS A 45 -5.03 -6.67 -8.89
C CYS A 45 -5.98 -5.47 -8.83
N GLY A 46 -5.54 -4.30 -9.29
CA GLY A 46 -6.37 -3.08 -9.24
C GLY A 46 -6.51 -2.45 -7.87
N LEU A 47 -5.86 -2.99 -6.85
CA LEU A 47 -5.87 -2.46 -5.48
C LEU A 47 -4.48 -2.09 -5.04
N ALA A 48 -4.40 -1.07 -4.16
CA ALA A 48 -3.13 -0.63 -3.61
C ALA A 48 -3.32 -0.21 -2.15
N TRP A 49 -2.22 -0.20 -1.39
CA TRP A 49 -2.21 0.27 -0.01
C TRP A 49 -1.67 1.69 0.01
N CYS A 50 -2.45 2.62 0.55
CA CYS A 50 -2.09 4.04 0.62
C CYS A 50 -1.75 4.40 2.06
N VAL A 51 -0.59 5.02 2.27
CA VAL A 51 -0.10 5.36 3.60
C VAL A 51 0.80 6.59 3.51
N GLU A 52 1.01 7.26 4.64
CA GLU A 52 1.91 8.41 4.71
C GLU A 52 3.33 8.03 4.32
N LEU A 53 4.04 8.92 3.63
CA LEU A 53 5.43 8.67 3.24
C LEU A 53 6.34 8.37 4.43
N SER A 54 6.06 8.99 5.57
CA SER A 54 6.85 8.78 6.80
C SER A 54 6.82 7.33 7.29
N GLU A 55 5.84 6.55 6.84
CA GLU A 55 5.71 5.14 7.22
C GLU A 55 6.44 4.17 6.30
N ARG A 56 7.17 4.68 5.32
CA ARG A 56 7.84 3.84 4.31
C ARG A 56 8.69 2.73 4.90
N THR A 57 9.54 3.06 5.88
CA THR A 57 10.41 2.06 6.51
C THR A 57 9.59 0.98 7.21
N GLN A 58 8.56 1.39 7.94
CA GLN A 58 7.67 0.47 8.64
C GLN A 58 6.95 -0.46 7.65
N ILE A 59 6.51 0.08 6.53
CA ILE A 59 5.83 -0.71 5.49
C ILE A 59 6.78 -1.74 4.90
N GLN A 60 8.02 -1.35 4.59
CA GLN A 60 9.01 -2.29 4.06
C GLN A 60 9.31 -3.41 5.04
N MET A 61 9.45 -3.09 6.32
CA MET A 61 9.66 -4.09 7.36
C MET A 61 8.48 -5.04 7.48
N LEU A 62 7.27 -4.49 7.43
CA LEU A 62 6.06 -5.30 7.53
C LEU A 62 5.93 -6.27 6.35
N LEU A 63 6.21 -5.80 5.15
CA LEU A 63 6.18 -6.65 3.95
C LEU A 63 7.13 -7.83 4.11
N ASN A 64 8.34 -7.57 4.60
CA ASN A 64 9.33 -8.62 4.83
C ASN A 64 8.87 -9.61 5.90
N GLN A 65 8.37 -9.10 7.01
CA GLN A 65 7.94 -9.94 8.14
C GLN A 65 6.73 -10.80 7.80
N ALA A 66 5.79 -10.23 7.04
CA ALA A 66 4.57 -10.93 6.66
C ALA A 66 4.76 -11.82 5.43
N GLY A 67 5.90 -11.73 4.75
CA GLY A 67 6.14 -12.49 3.53
C GLY A 67 5.27 -12.04 2.36
N ILE A 68 4.88 -10.77 2.36
CA ILE A 68 4.06 -10.21 1.28
C ILE A 68 4.98 -9.61 0.22
N GLU A 69 4.78 -10.01 -1.02
CA GLU A 69 5.54 -9.48 -2.15
C GLU A 69 4.75 -8.37 -2.82
N ALA A 70 5.23 -7.14 -2.68
CA ALA A 70 4.63 -6.01 -3.37
C ALA A 70 5.13 -5.99 -4.82
N GLU A 71 4.24 -5.60 -5.75
CA GLU A 71 4.66 -5.40 -7.13
C GLU A 71 5.59 -4.21 -7.26
N ALA A 72 5.24 -3.11 -6.60
CA ALA A 72 6.06 -1.90 -6.59
C ALA A 72 5.61 -0.96 -5.48
N LEU A 73 6.51 -0.08 -5.06
CA LEU A 73 6.19 1.03 -4.16
C LEU A 73 6.32 2.33 -4.96
N HIS A 74 5.28 3.15 -4.90
CA HIS A 74 5.21 4.42 -5.63
C HIS A 74 4.93 5.57 -4.67
N GLU A 75 5.33 6.76 -5.06
CA GLU A 75 4.95 7.99 -4.38
C GLU A 75 4.01 8.74 -5.30
N CYS A 76 2.77 8.89 -4.88
CA CYS A 76 1.70 9.45 -5.72
C CYS A 76 0.88 10.49 -4.98
N MET A 77 0.36 11.45 -5.75
CA MET A 77 -0.61 12.41 -5.24
C MET A 77 -1.99 11.75 -5.24
N VAL A 78 -2.52 11.54 -4.06
CA VAL A 78 -3.83 10.91 -3.88
C VAL A 78 -4.65 11.55 -2.78
#